data_ed9d02a4a67e2a2e70b08d28cc73bbe9
#
_entry.id   ed9d02a4a67e2a2e70b08d28cc73bbe9
#
_cell.length_a   1.000
_cell.length_b   1.000
_cell.length_c   1.000
_cell.angle_alpha   90.00
_cell.angle_beta   90.00
_cell.angle_gamma   90.00
#
_symmetry.space_group_name_H-M   'P 1'
#
loop_
_entity.id
_entity.type
_entity.pdbx_description
1 polymer ?
#
loop_
_entity_poly.entity_id
_entity_poly.type
_entity_poly.pdbx_seq_one_letter_code
_entity_poly.pdbx_strand_id
1 'polypeptide(L)'
;MPNTSNTRGASRDPRARRTRALLRSAVLDLSMEKDLDGITMGDIAERAEVNRATVYLHYKDREDLLLDATESTMDGVVEAARACRLISDTHTLPDTAPVHLVGLFAQVDKHRAVYRRMLGEDGSPRFAARLEQRLAQAWFEQLLAEASPDAFDETALLVRAHFLSGALLAVIGRWVRGEFEGENGMSMAELTDVTWALIRGGG
;
A
#
# COMPACT_ATOMS: atom_id res chain seq x y z
N MET A 1 32.13 11.91 -21.31
CA MET A 1 31.16 10.82 -21.62
C MET A 1 31.14 9.89 -20.43
N PRO A 2 30.17 9.98 -19.46
CA PRO A 2 30.02 8.97 -18.43
C PRO A 2 29.07 7.88 -18.93
N ASN A 3 29.46 6.65 -18.70
CA ASN A 3 28.86 5.38 -19.13
C ASN A 3 27.55 5.07 -18.37
N THR A 4 26.40 5.20 -19.03
CA THR A 4 25.04 5.00 -18.48
C THR A 4 24.45 3.62 -18.84
N SER A 5 25.21 2.54 -18.78
CA SER A 5 24.74 1.23 -19.28
C SER A 5 24.93 0.07 -18.32
N ASN A 6 24.50 0.16 -17.04
CA ASN A 6 24.55 -1.06 -16.20
C ASN A 6 23.38 -1.33 -15.26
N THR A 7 22.24 -0.64 -15.37
CA THR A 7 21.11 -0.86 -14.44
C THR A 7 20.02 -1.82 -14.98
N ARG A 8 20.03 -2.16 -16.26
CA ARG A 8 19.01 -3.05 -16.88
C ARG A 8 19.39 -4.54 -16.92
N GLY A 9 20.63 -4.91 -16.63
CA GLY A 9 21.13 -6.30 -16.70
C GLY A 9 20.82 -7.13 -15.43
N ALA A 10 20.82 -6.51 -14.26
CA ALA A 10 20.67 -7.18 -12.97
C ALA A 10 19.27 -7.81 -12.73
N SER A 11 18.24 -7.30 -13.41
CA SER A 11 16.86 -7.81 -13.28
C SER A 11 16.60 -9.16 -13.99
N ARG A 12 17.49 -9.60 -14.87
CA ARG A 12 17.29 -10.83 -15.66
C ARG A 12 18.09 -12.05 -15.17
N ASP A 13 19.05 -11.87 -14.27
CA ASP A 13 19.83 -12.99 -13.72
C ASP A 13 18.97 -13.83 -12.76
N PRO A 14 18.78 -15.13 -13.03
CA PRO A 14 18.02 -16.03 -12.16
C PRO A 14 18.58 -16.10 -10.73
N ARG A 15 19.89 -15.97 -10.56
CA ARG A 15 20.55 -15.97 -9.26
C ARG A 15 20.19 -14.71 -8.47
N ALA A 16 20.25 -13.52 -9.10
CA ALA A 16 19.86 -12.27 -8.48
C ALA A 16 18.39 -12.24 -8.07
N ARG A 17 17.49 -12.82 -8.90
CA ARG A 17 16.06 -12.95 -8.54
C ARG A 17 15.86 -13.88 -7.34
N ARG A 18 16.53 -15.02 -7.29
CA ARG A 18 16.46 -15.94 -6.15
C ARG A 18 16.96 -15.28 -4.87
N THR A 19 18.10 -14.59 -4.93
CA THR A 19 18.64 -13.84 -3.78
C THR A 19 17.68 -12.80 -3.28
N ARG A 20 17.08 -11.98 -4.17
CA ARG A 20 16.06 -11.00 -3.78
C ARG A 20 14.85 -11.66 -3.11
N ALA A 21 14.37 -12.79 -3.63
CA ALA A 21 13.25 -13.51 -3.03
C ALA A 21 13.58 -13.99 -1.59
N LEU A 22 14.78 -14.52 -1.37
CA LEU A 22 15.24 -14.91 -0.03
C LEU A 22 15.32 -13.72 0.93
N LEU A 23 15.89 -12.60 0.47
CA LEU A 23 15.99 -11.37 1.26
C LEU A 23 14.62 -10.79 1.62
N ARG A 24 13.67 -10.77 0.68
CA ARG A 24 12.28 -10.32 0.92
C ARG A 24 11.58 -11.20 1.95
N SER A 25 11.67 -12.53 1.82
CA SER A 25 11.12 -13.45 2.81
C SER A 25 11.73 -13.20 4.18
N ALA A 26 13.06 -13.12 4.26
CA ALA A 26 13.77 -12.92 5.52
C ALA A 26 13.36 -11.63 6.25
N VAL A 27 13.23 -10.50 5.55
CA VAL A 27 12.82 -9.24 6.19
C VAL A 27 11.37 -9.27 6.64
N LEU A 28 10.47 -9.91 5.90
CA LEU A 28 9.07 -10.08 6.31
C LEU A 28 8.97 -10.97 7.55
N ASP A 29 9.66 -12.12 7.58
CA ASP A 29 9.69 -13.01 8.74
C ASP A 29 10.21 -12.27 9.99
N LEU A 30 11.34 -11.58 9.86
CA LEU A 30 11.90 -10.77 10.95
C LEU A 30 10.95 -9.65 11.41
N SER A 31 10.22 -9.03 10.49
CA SER A 31 9.26 -7.98 10.82
C SER A 31 8.06 -8.48 11.64
N MET A 32 7.77 -9.77 11.59
CA MET A 32 6.72 -10.38 12.44
C MET A 32 7.25 -10.82 13.81
N GLU A 33 8.56 -11.00 13.95
CA GLU A 33 9.19 -11.50 15.17
C GLU A 33 9.68 -10.40 16.11
N LYS A 34 10.10 -9.24 15.56
CA LYS A 34 10.68 -8.14 16.34
C LYS A 34 10.38 -6.77 15.76
N ASP A 35 10.65 -5.72 16.53
CA ASP A 35 10.41 -4.34 16.10
C ASP A 35 11.23 -3.97 14.87
N LEU A 36 10.59 -3.19 13.95
CA LEU A 36 11.23 -2.81 12.69
C LEU A 36 12.59 -2.14 12.93
N ASP A 37 12.67 -1.23 13.92
CA ASP A 37 13.92 -0.52 14.21
C ASP A 37 15.03 -1.43 14.75
N GLY A 38 14.67 -2.55 15.37
CA GLY A 38 15.61 -3.58 15.81
C GLY A 38 16.12 -4.51 14.72
N ILE A 39 15.61 -4.42 13.47
CA ILE A 39 16.06 -5.27 12.36
C ILE A 39 17.27 -4.63 11.68
N THR A 40 18.38 -5.33 11.64
CA THR A 40 19.61 -4.91 10.94
C THR A 40 19.80 -5.62 9.62
N MET A 41 20.59 -5.05 8.71
CA MET A 41 20.99 -5.71 7.46
C MET A 41 21.80 -6.99 7.73
N GLY A 42 22.41 -7.11 8.90
CA GLY A 42 23.10 -8.33 9.38
C GLY A 42 22.10 -9.44 9.69
N ASP A 43 21.05 -9.14 10.46
CA ASP A 43 19.98 -10.10 10.78
C ASP A 43 19.32 -10.64 9.52
N ILE A 44 19.07 -9.77 8.54
CA ILE A 44 18.47 -10.14 7.26
C ILE A 44 19.41 -11.06 6.47
N ALA A 45 20.71 -10.76 6.45
CA ALA A 45 21.71 -11.58 5.78
C ALA A 45 21.79 -12.99 6.40
N GLU A 46 21.79 -13.06 7.72
CA GLU A 46 21.81 -14.32 8.48
C GLU A 46 20.55 -15.14 8.22
N ARG A 47 19.36 -14.54 8.34
CA ARG A 47 18.08 -15.20 8.10
C ARG A 47 17.94 -15.70 6.65
N ALA A 48 18.45 -14.96 5.68
CA ALA A 48 18.43 -15.32 4.26
C ALA A 48 19.55 -16.28 3.85
N GLU A 49 20.47 -16.62 4.77
CA GLU A 49 21.66 -17.43 4.52
C GLU A 49 22.55 -16.87 3.38
N VAL A 50 22.67 -15.54 3.32
CA VAL A 50 23.51 -14.86 2.33
C VAL A 50 24.61 -14.03 2.99
N ASN A 51 25.68 -13.73 2.26
CA ASN A 51 26.71 -12.82 2.78
C ASN A 51 26.14 -11.41 2.92
N ARG A 52 26.49 -10.70 4.02
CA ARG A 52 26.09 -9.31 4.27
C ARG A 52 26.43 -8.37 3.10
N ALA A 53 27.58 -8.56 2.45
CA ALA A 53 27.94 -7.78 1.26
C ALA A 53 26.95 -7.99 0.11
N THR A 54 26.39 -9.19 -0.03
CA THR A 54 25.36 -9.51 -1.03
C THR A 54 24.08 -8.72 -0.80
N VAL A 55 23.67 -8.50 0.47
CA VAL A 55 22.48 -7.69 0.78
C VAL A 55 22.65 -6.27 0.25
N TYR A 56 23.80 -5.65 0.49
CA TYR A 56 24.11 -4.29 0.03
C TYR A 56 24.27 -4.14 -1.50
N LEU A 57 24.48 -5.26 -2.23
CA LEU A 57 24.44 -5.25 -3.69
C LEU A 57 23.02 -5.10 -4.24
N HIS A 58 21.99 -5.45 -3.44
CA HIS A 58 20.59 -5.44 -3.86
C HIS A 58 19.80 -4.28 -3.25
N TYR A 59 20.08 -3.92 -2.01
CA TYR A 59 19.30 -2.94 -1.25
C TYR A 59 20.23 -2.01 -0.48
N LYS A 60 19.92 -0.74 -0.51
CA LYS A 60 20.74 0.30 0.13
C LYS A 60 20.52 0.32 1.66
N ASP A 61 19.31 0.05 2.11
CA ASP A 61 18.93 0.02 3.53
C ASP A 61 17.78 -0.98 3.77
N ARG A 62 17.44 -1.21 5.04
CA ARG A 62 16.33 -2.07 5.46
C ARG A 62 14.98 -1.60 4.89
N GLU A 63 14.73 -0.30 4.91
CA GLU A 63 13.49 0.28 4.43
C GLU A 63 13.27 0.04 2.93
N ASP A 64 14.35 0.14 2.14
CA ASP A 64 14.33 -0.17 0.70
C ASP A 64 13.92 -1.63 0.47
N LEU A 65 14.45 -2.54 1.27
CA LEU A 65 14.10 -3.97 1.22
C LEU A 65 12.67 -4.23 1.69
N LEU A 66 12.21 -3.57 2.77
CA LEU A 66 10.84 -3.68 3.27
C LEU A 66 9.82 -3.22 2.21
N LEU A 67 10.09 -2.10 1.53
CA LEU A 67 9.24 -1.62 0.46
C LEU A 67 9.17 -2.62 -0.72
N ASP A 68 10.30 -3.18 -1.14
CA ASP A 68 10.32 -4.20 -2.20
C ASP A 68 9.61 -5.49 -1.76
N ALA A 69 9.78 -5.89 -0.49
CA ALA A 69 9.14 -7.08 0.06
C ALA A 69 7.61 -6.96 0.16
N THR A 70 7.09 -5.76 0.36
CA THR A 70 5.65 -5.47 0.51
C THR A 70 5.01 -4.96 -0.78
N GLU A 71 5.76 -4.81 -1.88
CA GLU A 71 5.25 -4.24 -3.14
C GLU A 71 4.05 -5.02 -3.68
N SER A 72 4.11 -6.35 -3.74
CA SER A 72 2.99 -7.17 -4.22
C SER A 72 1.75 -7.10 -3.32
N THR A 73 1.93 -6.84 -2.02
CA THR A 73 0.84 -6.64 -1.07
C THR A 73 0.16 -5.29 -1.35
N MET A 74 0.94 -4.24 -1.58
CA MET A 74 0.41 -2.93 -2.00
C MET A 74 -0.29 -2.99 -3.36
N ASP A 75 0.28 -3.73 -4.33
CA ASP A 75 -0.32 -3.90 -5.67
C ASP A 75 -1.77 -4.36 -5.60
N GLY A 76 -2.08 -5.34 -4.77
CA GLY A 76 -3.43 -5.87 -4.63
C GLY A 76 -4.45 -4.81 -4.17
N VAL A 77 -4.07 -3.94 -3.25
CA VAL A 77 -4.93 -2.85 -2.75
C VAL A 77 -5.04 -1.72 -3.78
N VAL A 78 -3.95 -1.36 -4.44
CA VAL A 78 -3.94 -0.31 -5.48
C VAL A 78 -4.78 -0.73 -6.69
N GLU A 79 -4.70 -1.99 -7.12
CA GLU A 79 -5.54 -2.50 -8.22
C GLU A 79 -7.03 -2.51 -7.83
N ALA A 80 -7.36 -2.88 -6.59
CA ALA A 80 -8.73 -2.78 -6.11
C ALA A 80 -9.21 -1.31 -6.05
N ALA A 81 -8.34 -0.38 -5.66
CA ALA A 81 -8.62 1.06 -5.70
C ALA A 81 -8.85 1.58 -7.12
N ARG A 82 -8.05 1.14 -8.10
CA ARG A 82 -8.25 1.46 -9.54
C ARG A 82 -9.58 0.98 -10.07
N ALA A 83 -10.09 -0.13 -9.59
CA ALA A 83 -11.39 -0.66 -9.98
C ALA A 83 -12.56 0.04 -9.25
N CYS A 84 -12.29 0.72 -8.13
CA CYS A 84 -13.29 1.39 -7.32
C CYS A 84 -13.59 2.79 -7.87
N ARG A 85 -14.67 2.93 -8.65
CA ARG A 85 -15.15 4.22 -9.11
C ARG A 85 -15.78 4.97 -7.93
N LEU A 86 -15.08 6.00 -7.45
CA LEU A 86 -15.52 6.85 -6.34
C LEU A 86 -16.41 8.01 -6.81
N ILE A 87 -16.58 8.16 -8.11
CA ILE A 87 -17.39 9.20 -8.73
C ILE A 87 -18.19 8.55 -9.85
N SER A 88 -19.46 8.88 -9.91
CA SER A 88 -20.34 8.57 -11.04
C SER A 88 -20.89 9.88 -11.57
N ASP A 89 -20.86 10.08 -12.88
CA ASP A 89 -21.56 11.18 -13.58
C ASP A 89 -23.08 11.13 -13.40
N THR A 90 -23.60 10.01 -12.96
CA THR A 90 -25.00 9.87 -12.54
C THR A 90 -25.12 10.35 -11.11
N HIS A 91 -25.89 11.40 -10.87
CA HIS A 91 -26.15 12.09 -9.59
C HIS A 91 -26.65 11.19 -8.43
N THR A 92 -26.58 9.89 -8.55
CA THR A 92 -26.97 8.91 -7.52
C THR A 92 -25.90 7.83 -7.40
N LEU A 93 -24.96 8.03 -6.46
CA LEU A 93 -24.12 6.94 -5.99
C LEU A 93 -24.99 5.91 -5.25
N PRO A 94 -24.72 4.59 -5.39
CA PRO A 94 -25.51 3.55 -4.71
C PRO A 94 -25.43 3.73 -3.19
N ASP A 95 -26.51 3.35 -2.49
CA ASP A 95 -26.55 3.43 -1.02
C ASP A 95 -25.63 2.44 -0.34
N THR A 96 -25.35 1.31 -0.99
CA THR A 96 -24.42 0.28 -0.51
C THR A 96 -23.03 0.46 -1.10
N ALA A 97 -22.03 0.05 -0.34
CA ALA A 97 -20.63 0.11 -0.79
C ALA A 97 -20.43 -0.66 -2.12
N PRO A 98 -19.75 -0.08 -3.11
CA PRO A 98 -19.43 -0.77 -4.35
C PRO A 98 -18.59 -2.02 -4.11
N VAL A 99 -18.82 -3.07 -4.90
CA VAL A 99 -18.08 -4.33 -4.82
C VAL A 99 -16.54 -4.13 -4.84
N HIS A 100 -16.06 -3.12 -5.53
CA HIS A 100 -14.63 -2.80 -5.60
C HIS A 100 -14.07 -2.22 -4.29
N LEU A 101 -14.87 -1.43 -3.56
CA LEU A 101 -14.48 -0.95 -2.22
C LEU A 101 -14.45 -2.12 -1.22
N VAL A 102 -15.44 -3.01 -1.28
CA VAL A 102 -15.44 -4.27 -0.51
C VAL A 102 -14.19 -5.09 -0.86
N GLY A 103 -13.87 -5.21 -2.14
CA GLY A 103 -12.65 -5.88 -2.63
C GLY A 103 -11.36 -5.27 -2.10
N LEU A 104 -11.29 -3.94 -1.98
CA LEU A 104 -10.13 -3.25 -1.41
C LEU A 104 -9.93 -3.63 0.06
N PHE A 105 -10.97 -3.58 0.88
CA PHE A 105 -10.90 -4.01 2.28
C PHE A 105 -10.55 -5.51 2.40
N ALA A 106 -11.10 -6.37 1.53
CA ALA A 106 -10.75 -7.78 1.49
C ALA A 106 -9.28 -8.04 1.13
N GLN A 107 -8.67 -7.22 0.25
CA GLN A 107 -7.23 -7.30 -0.02
C GLN A 107 -6.38 -6.91 1.19
N VAL A 108 -6.81 -5.89 1.95
CA VAL A 108 -6.13 -5.53 3.20
C VAL A 108 -6.26 -6.66 4.23
N ASP A 109 -7.46 -7.23 4.40
CA ASP A 109 -7.72 -8.30 5.36
C ASP A 109 -6.90 -9.56 5.06
N LYS A 110 -6.78 -9.93 3.80
CA LYS A 110 -5.95 -11.06 3.35
C LYS A 110 -4.50 -10.95 3.81
N HIS A 111 -3.98 -9.72 3.94
CA HIS A 111 -2.61 -9.42 4.36
C HIS A 111 -2.57 -8.61 5.66
N ARG A 112 -3.60 -8.76 6.52
CA ARG A 112 -3.83 -7.94 7.71
C ARG A 112 -2.60 -7.84 8.62
N ALA A 113 -1.89 -8.94 8.82
CA ALA A 113 -0.69 -8.96 9.66
C ALA A 113 0.40 -8.02 9.12
N VAL A 114 0.63 -8.01 7.80
CA VAL A 114 1.60 -7.10 7.16
C VAL A 114 1.16 -5.65 7.32
N TYR A 115 -0.10 -5.32 7.01
CA TYR A 115 -0.62 -3.95 7.16
C TYR A 115 -0.59 -3.50 8.61
N ARG A 116 -0.98 -4.35 9.56
CA ARG A 116 -0.92 -4.05 10.99
C ARG A 116 0.52 -3.74 11.43
N ARG A 117 1.49 -4.51 10.93
CA ARG A 117 2.90 -4.29 11.23
C ARG A 117 3.44 -3.00 10.60
N MET A 118 3.11 -2.75 9.33
CA MET A 118 3.64 -1.61 8.58
C MET A 118 2.95 -0.27 8.92
N LEU A 119 1.66 -0.28 9.31
CA LEU A 119 0.85 0.90 9.66
C LEU A 119 0.64 1.06 11.17
N GLY A 120 1.27 0.22 12.00
CA GLY A 120 1.25 0.33 13.46
C GLY A 120 2.01 1.55 13.98
N GLU A 121 2.01 1.74 15.31
CA GLU A 121 2.73 2.85 15.98
C GLU A 121 4.23 2.82 15.65
N ASP A 122 4.84 1.63 15.72
CA ASP A 122 6.25 1.39 15.37
C ASP A 122 6.39 0.87 13.92
N GLY A 123 5.50 1.30 13.02
CA GLY A 123 5.47 0.88 11.64
C GLY A 123 6.50 1.60 10.77
N SER A 124 6.37 1.47 9.44
CA SER A 124 7.23 2.15 8.47
C SER A 124 6.55 3.39 7.90
N PRO A 125 7.00 4.61 8.23
CA PRO A 125 6.48 5.83 7.61
C PRO A 125 6.68 5.85 6.09
N ARG A 126 7.76 5.24 5.59
CA ARG A 126 8.03 5.12 4.14
C ARG A 126 7.01 4.21 3.45
N PHE A 127 6.59 3.11 4.11
CA PHE A 127 5.52 2.26 3.61
C PHE A 127 4.18 3.02 3.56
N ALA A 128 3.81 3.71 4.63
CA ALA A 128 2.58 4.49 4.71
C ALA A 128 2.53 5.57 3.61
N ALA A 129 3.60 6.36 3.46
CA ALA A 129 3.72 7.38 2.43
C ALA A 129 3.68 6.79 1.00
N ARG A 130 4.35 5.64 0.78
CA ARG A 130 4.35 4.95 -0.52
C ARG A 130 2.96 4.44 -0.89
N LEU A 131 2.25 3.83 0.06
CA LEU A 131 0.90 3.32 -0.16
C LEU A 131 -0.08 4.47 -0.43
N GLU A 132 -0.03 5.55 0.39
CA GLU A 132 -0.85 6.75 0.18
C GLU A 132 -0.62 7.34 -1.21
N GLN A 133 0.62 7.57 -1.60
CA GLN A 133 0.98 8.11 -2.91
C GLN A 133 0.45 7.26 -4.06
N ARG A 134 0.54 5.93 -3.96
CA ARG A 134 0.05 5.01 -4.99
C ARG A 134 -1.47 5.01 -5.09
N LEU A 135 -2.18 5.09 -3.96
CA LEU A 135 -3.63 5.23 -3.93
C LEU A 135 -4.07 6.58 -4.53
N ALA A 136 -3.42 7.67 -4.12
CA ALA A 136 -3.69 9.01 -4.67
C ALA A 136 -3.49 9.05 -6.19
N GLN A 137 -2.39 8.47 -6.68
CA GLN A 137 -2.14 8.38 -8.12
C GLN A 137 -3.22 7.57 -8.85
N ALA A 138 -3.64 6.42 -8.30
CA ALA A 138 -4.67 5.58 -8.89
C ALA A 138 -6.01 6.33 -9.02
N TRP A 139 -6.40 7.07 -8.00
CA TRP A 139 -7.64 7.85 -8.02
C TRP A 139 -7.53 9.13 -8.83
N PHE A 140 -6.39 9.80 -8.82
CA PHE A 140 -6.17 10.95 -9.69
C PHE A 140 -6.31 10.57 -11.17
N GLU A 141 -5.75 9.43 -11.60
CA GLU A 141 -5.89 8.91 -12.95
C GLU A 141 -7.37 8.65 -13.33
N GLN A 142 -8.17 8.15 -12.38
CA GLN A 142 -9.61 7.95 -12.59
C GLN A 142 -10.37 9.28 -12.67
N LEU A 143 -10.13 10.19 -11.73
CA LEU A 143 -10.75 11.50 -11.69
C LEU A 143 -10.47 12.28 -12.96
N LEU A 144 -9.23 12.20 -13.46
CA LEU A 144 -8.81 12.84 -14.70
C LEU A 144 -9.51 12.24 -15.91
N ALA A 145 -9.70 10.91 -15.95
CA ALA A 145 -10.37 10.23 -17.06
C ALA A 145 -11.88 10.52 -17.12
N GLU A 146 -12.49 10.89 -16.00
CA GLU A 146 -13.92 11.19 -15.86
C GLU A 146 -14.24 12.70 -15.91
N ALA A 147 -13.22 13.57 -15.85
CA ALA A 147 -13.40 15.01 -15.84
C ALA A 147 -13.84 15.55 -17.19
N SER A 148 -14.84 16.45 -17.19
CA SER A 148 -15.26 17.18 -18.38
C SER A 148 -14.19 18.18 -18.81
N PRO A 149 -13.80 18.24 -20.09
CA PRO A 149 -12.72 19.12 -20.57
C PRO A 149 -12.92 20.61 -20.26
N ASP A 150 -14.18 21.06 -20.16
CA ASP A 150 -14.54 22.48 -20.00
C ASP A 150 -14.66 22.94 -18.53
N ALA A 151 -14.64 21.99 -17.55
CA ALA A 151 -14.83 22.29 -16.11
C ALA A 151 -13.69 21.76 -15.24
N PHE A 152 -12.52 21.59 -15.81
CA PHE A 152 -11.44 20.84 -15.23
C PHE A 152 -10.42 21.71 -14.51
N ASP A 153 -10.28 21.49 -13.19
CA ASP A 153 -9.18 22.00 -12.36
C ASP A 153 -8.32 20.80 -11.88
N GLU A 154 -7.19 20.60 -12.53
CA GLU A 154 -6.25 19.51 -12.21
C GLU A 154 -5.78 19.56 -10.75
N THR A 155 -5.60 20.76 -10.21
CA THR A 155 -5.20 20.96 -8.81
C THR A 155 -6.29 20.49 -7.85
N ALA A 156 -7.54 20.79 -8.14
CA ALA A 156 -8.68 20.34 -7.33
C ALA A 156 -8.81 18.81 -7.35
N LEU A 157 -8.60 18.18 -8.51
CA LEU A 157 -8.60 16.71 -8.61
C LEU A 157 -7.45 16.08 -7.84
N LEU A 158 -6.27 16.66 -7.90
CA LEU A 158 -5.11 16.20 -7.14
C LEU A 158 -5.37 16.29 -5.63
N VAL A 159 -5.91 17.43 -5.15
CA VAL A 159 -6.31 17.61 -3.74
C VAL A 159 -7.34 16.55 -3.33
N ARG A 160 -8.35 16.30 -4.15
CA ARG A 160 -9.37 15.28 -3.89
C ARG A 160 -8.79 13.88 -3.82
N ALA A 161 -7.89 13.51 -4.71
CA ALA A 161 -7.23 12.21 -4.70
C ALA A 161 -6.42 12.00 -3.41
N HIS A 162 -5.64 12.99 -2.98
CA HIS A 162 -4.88 12.93 -1.72
C HIS A 162 -5.79 12.91 -0.48
N PHE A 163 -6.88 13.68 -0.48
CA PHE A 163 -7.85 13.64 0.61
C PHE A 163 -8.46 12.25 0.78
N LEU A 164 -8.90 11.63 -0.31
CA LEU A 164 -9.49 10.29 -0.28
C LEU A 164 -8.47 9.23 0.13
N SER A 165 -7.25 9.27 -0.40
CA SER A 165 -6.20 8.30 -0.07
C SER A 165 -5.76 8.43 1.40
N GLY A 166 -5.58 9.64 1.90
CA GLY A 166 -5.23 9.88 3.29
C GLY A 166 -6.33 9.43 4.26
N ALA A 167 -7.59 9.77 3.96
CA ALA A 167 -8.73 9.34 4.77
C ALA A 167 -8.87 7.81 4.81
N LEU A 168 -8.78 7.15 3.64
CA LEU A 168 -8.86 5.69 3.57
C LEU A 168 -7.69 5.04 4.32
N LEU A 169 -6.46 5.53 4.14
CA LEU A 169 -5.29 4.99 4.82
C LEU A 169 -5.41 5.13 6.34
N ALA A 170 -5.97 6.24 6.85
CA ALA A 170 -6.23 6.44 8.26
C ALA A 170 -7.25 5.41 8.81
N VAL A 171 -8.33 5.15 8.07
CA VAL A 171 -9.34 4.12 8.43
C VAL A 171 -8.70 2.74 8.43
N ILE A 172 -8.00 2.37 7.37
CA ILE A 172 -7.31 1.07 7.27
C ILE A 172 -6.32 0.87 8.42
N GLY A 173 -5.48 1.89 8.70
CA GLY A 173 -4.49 1.80 9.78
C GLY A 173 -5.12 1.52 11.14
N ARG A 174 -6.21 2.21 11.50
CA ARG A 174 -6.95 1.99 12.74
C ARG A 174 -7.64 0.62 12.77
N TRP A 175 -8.26 0.23 11.67
CA TRP A 175 -8.92 -1.05 11.56
C TRP A 175 -7.98 -2.24 11.73
N VAL A 176 -6.83 -2.24 11.05
CA VAL A 176 -5.87 -3.36 11.17
C VAL A 176 -5.24 -3.46 12.56
N ARG A 177 -5.22 -2.36 13.33
CA ARG A 177 -4.83 -2.36 14.74
C ARG A 177 -5.92 -2.86 15.70
N GLY A 178 -7.16 -3.05 15.18
CA GLY A 178 -8.30 -3.51 15.98
C GLY A 178 -9.05 -2.40 16.73
N GLU A 179 -8.80 -1.11 16.40
CA GLU A 179 -9.43 0.02 17.08
C GLU A 179 -10.95 0.12 16.85
N PHE A 180 -11.46 -0.58 15.84
CA PHE A 180 -12.91 -0.67 15.55
C PHE A 180 -13.51 -2.03 15.94
N GLU A 181 -12.76 -2.89 16.64
CA GLU A 181 -13.19 -4.19 17.16
C GLU A 181 -13.60 -4.07 18.63
N GLY A 182 -14.48 -4.97 19.12
CA GLY A 182 -14.94 -4.99 20.51
C GLY A 182 -16.41 -5.41 20.60
N GLU A 183 -17.03 -5.33 21.80
CA GLU A 183 -18.44 -5.73 22.02
C GLU A 183 -19.45 -5.00 21.10
N ASN A 184 -19.12 -3.74 20.72
CA ASN A 184 -19.89 -2.95 19.73
C ASN A 184 -19.03 -2.68 18.48
N GLY A 185 -18.07 -3.55 18.18
CA GLY A 185 -17.16 -3.38 17.05
C GLY A 185 -17.85 -3.58 15.72
N MET A 186 -17.26 -2.97 14.68
CA MET A 186 -17.75 -3.09 13.30
C MET A 186 -17.15 -4.32 12.62
N SER A 187 -17.99 -5.07 11.92
CA SER A 187 -17.51 -6.02 10.92
C SER A 187 -16.85 -5.28 9.73
N MET A 188 -16.07 -5.99 8.93
CA MET A 188 -15.48 -5.43 7.71
C MET A 188 -16.56 -4.86 6.77
N ALA A 189 -17.72 -5.50 6.67
CA ALA A 189 -18.82 -5.04 5.83
C ALA A 189 -19.38 -3.70 6.34
N GLU A 190 -19.68 -3.59 7.63
CA GLU A 190 -20.17 -2.36 8.25
C GLU A 190 -19.16 -1.22 8.13
N LEU A 191 -17.86 -1.50 8.35
CA LEU A 191 -16.79 -0.52 8.16
C LEU A 191 -16.72 -0.03 6.72
N THR A 192 -16.88 -0.94 5.76
CA THR A 192 -16.89 -0.59 4.33
C THR A 192 -18.08 0.29 3.97
N ASP A 193 -19.28 -0.03 4.48
CA ASP A 193 -20.51 0.76 4.25
C ASP A 193 -20.41 2.15 4.90
N VAL A 194 -19.89 2.25 6.12
CA VAL A 194 -19.64 3.55 6.79
C VAL A 194 -18.62 4.38 6.00
N THR A 195 -17.52 3.74 5.57
CA THR A 195 -16.49 4.42 4.76
C THR A 195 -17.09 4.93 3.45
N TRP A 196 -17.94 4.13 2.80
CA TRP A 196 -18.64 4.52 1.58
C TRP A 196 -19.61 5.68 1.80
N ALA A 197 -20.39 5.65 2.88
CA ALA A 197 -21.30 6.74 3.23
C ALA A 197 -20.56 8.08 3.42
N LEU A 198 -19.38 8.06 4.04
CA LEU A 198 -18.54 9.25 4.21
C LEU A 198 -17.95 9.76 2.89
N ILE A 199 -17.54 8.87 2.00
CA ILE A 199 -17.05 9.24 0.66
C ILE A 199 -18.16 9.91 -0.16
N ARG A 200 -19.39 9.40 -0.10
CA ARG A 200 -20.57 9.95 -0.80
C ARG A 200 -21.01 11.30 -0.25
N GLY A 201 -21.00 11.44 1.08
CA GLY A 201 -21.51 12.65 1.77
C GLY A 201 -20.54 13.81 1.79
N GLY A 202 -19.30 13.63 1.38
CA GLY A 202 -18.25 14.65 1.35
C GLY A 202 -18.00 15.27 -0.04
N GLY A 203 -18.90 15.02 -1.02
CA GLY A 203 -18.82 15.55 -2.38
C GLY A 203 -19.76 16.71 -2.63
#